data_85941b21777509bee36f977d0f85c5e5
#
_entry.id   85941b21777509bee36f977d0f85c5e5
#
_cell.length_a   1.000
_cell.length_b   1.000
_cell.length_c   1.000
_cell.angle_alpha   90.00
_cell.angle_beta   90.00
_cell.angle_gamma   90.00
#
_symmetry.space_group_name_H-M   'P 1'
#
loop_
_entity.id
_entity.type
_entity.pdbx_description
1 polymer ?
#
loop_
_entity_poly.entity_id
_entity_poly.type
_entity_poly.pdbx_seq_one_letter_code
_entity_poly.pdbx_strand_id
1 'polypeptide(L)'
;MTVTRIEELSRSRCKIYLEDSFAFVLYKGELRLYGVREQEALSEESYREIMQEVLPKRATLRCMNLLQSRAYTESKLRSKLKEGGYPQESIDSALAYVKSYHYVDDLQFAKDYIVNQAGKKSRRVLEQDLIARGVSRDEIEAAFAEAAEKGDGPDELALAQMWLAKKRYDPAQADFAEKRKAAAFLYRKGISAETVRKAMDLADEL
;
A
#
# COMPACT_ATOMS: atom_id res chain seq x y z
N MET A 1 6.81 7.19 -35.04
CA MET A 1 6.74 5.95 -34.27
C MET A 1 5.67 5.06 -34.90
N THR A 2 5.96 3.77 -35.09
CA THR A 2 5.03 2.84 -35.73
C THR A 2 4.23 2.07 -34.67
N VAL A 3 2.93 1.97 -34.85
CA VAL A 3 2.06 1.14 -34.03
C VAL A 3 2.23 -0.31 -34.48
N THR A 4 2.98 -1.10 -33.74
CA THR A 4 3.30 -2.48 -34.15
C THR A 4 2.20 -3.46 -33.79
N ARG A 5 1.45 -3.21 -32.70
CA ARG A 5 0.36 -4.09 -32.26
C ARG A 5 -0.69 -3.33 -31.44
N ILE A 6 -1.96 -3.75 -31.62
CA ILE A 6 -3.10 -3.33 -30.79
C ILE A 6 -3.73 -4.58 -30.17
N GLU A 7 -3.68 -4.73 -28.85
CA GLU A 7 -4.21 -5.88 -28.11
C GLU A 7 -5.45 -5.48 -27.31
N GLU A 8 -6.56 -6.17 -27.48
CA GLU A 8 -7.76 -5.94 -26.65
C GLU A 8 -7.50 -6.31 -25.18
N LEU A 9 -7.56 -5.31 -24.29
CA LEU A 9 -7.47 -5.51 -22.85
C LEU A 9 -8.85 -5.78 -22.22
N SER A 10 -9.87 -5.16 -22.77
CA SER A 10 -11.27 -5.33 -22.35
C SER A 10 -12.22 -4.89 -23.47
N ARG A 11 -13.54 -5.03 -23.23
CA ARG A 11 -14.57 -4.63 -24.20
C ARG A 11 -14.41 -3.19 -24.73
N SER A 12 -13.83 -2.28 -23.93
CA SER A 12 -13.69 -0.86 -24.28
C SER A 12 -12.26 -0.35 -24.36
N ARG A 13 -11.25 -1.15 -23.97
CA ARG A 13 -9.87 -0.69 -23.85
C ARG A 13 -8.91 -1.58 -24.61
N CYS A 14 -7.88 -0.96 -25.20
CA CYS A 14 -6.81 -1.63 -25.95
C CYS A 14 -5.45 -1.22 -25.42
N LYS A 15 -4.52 -2.16 -25.36
CA LYS A 15 -3.09 -1.90 -25.18
C LYS A 15 -2.48 -1.54 -26.50
N ILE A 16 -1.68 -0.51 -26.53
CA ILE A 16 -0.97 -0.01 -27.70
C ILE A 16 0.50 -0.32 -27.54
N TYR A 17 1.09 -0.90 -28.59
CA TYR A 17 2.51 -1.19 -28.69
C TYR A 17 3.13 -0.32 -29.78
N LEU A 18 4.17 0.41 -29.41
CA LEU A 18 4.97 1.23 -30.34
C LEU A 18 6.37 0.63 -30.41
N GLU A 19 6.89 0.43 -31.63
CA GLU A 19 8.23 -0.16 -31.85
C GLU A 19 8.42 -1.45 -31.01
N ASP A 20 7.42 -2.33 -31.04
CA ASP A 20 7.34 -3.61 -30.31
C ASP A 20 7.32 -3.52 -28.77
N SER A 21 7.29 -2.32 -28.21
CA SER A 21 7.22 -2.10 -26.77
C SER A 21 5.83 -1.64 -26.34
N PHE A 22 5.36 -2.13 -25.20
CA PHE A 22 4.11 -1.61 -24.60
C PHE A 22 4.26 -0.12 -24.28
N ALA A 23 3.37 0.69 -24.81
CA ALA A 23 3.36 2.14 -24.64
C ALA A 23 2.30 2.61 -23.64
N PHE A 24 1.04 2.34 -23.91
CA PHE A 24 -0.08 2.81 -23.08
C PHE A 24 -1.40 2.08 -23.41
N VAL A 25 -2.44 2.43 -22.65
CA VAL A 25 -3.82 1.94 -22.89
C VAL A 25 -4.71 3.08 -23.37
N LEU A 26 -5.45 2.84 -24.48
CA LEU A 26 -6.49 3.73 -24.98
C LEU A 26 -7.86 3.08 -24.96
N TYR A 27 -8.91 3.90 -24.99
CA TYR A 27 -10.26 3.42 -25.28
C TYR A 27 -10.45 3.20 -26.79
N LYS A 28 -11.32 2.26 -27.17
CA LYS A 28 -11.57 1.96 -28.60
C LYS A 28 -12.01 3.18 -29.41
N GLY A 29 -12.78 4.10 -28.80
CA GLY A 29 -13.17 5.35 -29.46
C GLY A 29 -12.01 6.29 -29.78
N GLU A 30 -10.96 6.25 -28.92
CA GLU A 30 -9.78 7.11 -29.06
C GLU A 30 -8.84 6.60 -30.17
N LEU A 31 -8.83 5.30 -30.46
CA LEU A 31 -8.06 4.76 -31.60
C LEU A 31 -8.44 5.48 -32.90
N ARG A 32 -9.74 5.69 -33.13
CA ARG A 32 -10.23 6.40 -34.28
C ARG A 32 -9.93 7.90 -34.23
N LEU A 33 -10.09 8.51 -33.05
CA LEU A 33 -9.86 9.93 -32.85
C LEU A 33 -8.40 10.34 -33.14
N TYR A 34 -7.45 9.54 -32.65
CA TYR A 34 -6.01 9.81 -32.78
C TYR A 34 -5.36 9.10 -33.97
N GLY A 35 -6.15 8.45 -34.84
CA GLY A 35 -5.62 7.75 -36.02
C GLY A 35 -4.71 6.57 -35.66
N VAL A 36 -4.91 5.91 -34.50
CA VAL A 36 -4.09 4.78 -34.07
C VAL A 36 -4.54 3.52 -34.79
N ARG A 37 -3.69 3.01 -35.70
CA ARG A 37 -3.94 1.79 -36.47
C ARG A 37 -2.72 0.90 -36.47
N GLU A 38 -2.96 -0.40 -36.44
CA GLU A 38 -1.89 -1.39 -36.48
C GLU A 38 -1.11 -1.32 -37.78
N GLN A 39 0.20 -1.44 -37.70
CA GLN A 39 1.17 -1.33 -38.80
C GLN A 39 1.22 0.08 -39.48
N GLU A 40 0.60 1.08 -38.90
CA GLU A 40 0.68 2.46 -39.40
C GLU A 40 1.51 3.35 -38.46
N ALA A 41 2.04 4.45 -39.02
CA ALA A 41 2.76 5.45 -38.24
C ALA A 41 1.78 6.30 -37.44
N LEU A 42 1.99 6.40 -36.15
CA LEU A 42 1.32 7.38 -35.28
C LEU A 42 1.94 8.76 -35.49
N SER A 43 1.11 9.77 -35.78
CA SER A 43 1.59 11.15 -35.93
C SER A 43 2.22 11.66 -34.63
N GLU A 44 3.24 12.50 -34.76
CA GLU A 44 3.90 13.10 -33.60
C GLU A 44 2.95 13.99 -32.79
N GLU A 45 2.04 14.66 -33.47
CA GLU A 45 1.00 15.48 -32.85
C GLU A 45 0.04 14.64 -31.99
N SER A 46 -0.53 13.56 -32.55
CA SER A 46 -1.40 12.62 -31.82
C SER A 46 -0.69 11.99 -30.65
N TYR A 47 0.57 11.56 -30.84
CA TYR A 47 1.38 11.00 -29.76
C TYR A 47 1.58 12.00 -28.62
N ARG A 48 1.93 13.24 -28.96
CA ARG A 48 2.13 14.30 -27.96
C ARG A 48 0.85 14.61 -27.20
N GLU A 49 -0.28 14.73 -27.89
CA GLU A 49 -1.58 14.97 -27.25
C GLU A 49 -1.96 13.82 -26.30
N ILE A 50 -1.79 12.57 -26.74
CA ILE A 50 -2.05 11.39 -25.90
C ILE A 50 -1.19 11.43 -24.64
N MET A 51 0.12 11.65 -24.78
CA MET A 51 1.07 11.55 -23.67
C MET A 51 1.00 12.75 -22.71
N GLN A 52 0.80 13.96 -23.24
CA GLN A 52 0.86 15.19 -22.43
C GLN A 52 -0.50 15.68 -21.91
N GLU A 53 -1.61 15.29 -22.58
CA GLU A 53 -2.94 15.76 -22.20
C GLU A 53 -3.87 14.62 -21.75
N VAL A 54 -4.05 13.61 -22.60
CA VAL A 54 -5.09 12.57 -22.38
C VAL A 54 -4.76 11.67 -21.19
N LEU A 55 -3.58 11.06 -21.22
CA LEU A 55 -3.18 10.09 -20.20
C LEU A 55 -2.94 10.72 -18.82
N PRO A 56 -2.28 11.90 -18.68
CA PRO A 56 -2.14 12.55 -17.38
C PRO A 56 -3.48 12.95 -16.75
N LYS A 57 -4.39 13.56 -17.53
CA LYS A 57 -5.75 13.90 -17.05
C LYS A 57 -6.50 12.67 -16.58
N ARG A 58 -6.44 11.58 -17.34
CA ARG A 58 -7.10 10.32 -17.00
C ARG A 58 -6.46 9.66 -15.77
N ALA A 59 -5.15 9.66 -15.64
CA ALA A 59 -4.45 9.15 -14.47
C ALA A 59 -4.86 9.92 -13.21
N THR A 60 -4.93 11.25 -13.28
CA THR A 60 -5.41 12.11 -12.19
C THR A 60 -6.85 11.77 -11.79
N LEU A 61 -7.77 11.69 -12.76
CA LEU A 61 -9.16 11.30 -12.48
C LEU A 61 -9.24 9.90 -11.85
N ARG A 62 -8.39 8.97 -12.29
CA ARG A 62 -8.32 7.64 -11.68
C ARG A 62 -7.84 7.69 -10.23
N CYS A 63 -6.83 8.50 -9.91
CA CYS A 63 -6.40 8.74 -8.53
C CYS A 63 -7.54 9.29 -7.68
N MET A 64 -8.20 10.35 -8.16
CA MET A 64 -9.32 10.98 -7.44
C MET A 64 -10.44 9.98 -7.14
N ASN A 65 -10.84 9.18 -8.13
CA ASN A 65 -11.87 8.15 -7.95
C ASN A 65 -11.47 7.06 -6.93
N LEU A 66 -10.19 6.70 -6.88
CA LEU A 66 -9.69 5.75 -5.89
C LEU A 66 -9.75 6.35 -4.48
N LEU A 67 -9.28 7.60 -4.33
CA LEU A 67 -9.23 8.32 -3.06
C LEU A 67 -10.61 8.65 -2.48
N GLN A 68 -11.65 8.79 -3.31
CA GLN A 68 -13.02 8.93 -2.83
C GLN A 68 -13.54 7.71 -2.04
N SER A 69 -13.02 6.53 -2.32
CA SER A 69 -13.48 5.29 -1.68
C SER A 69 -12.77 4.98 -0.37
N ARG A 70 -11.50 5.33 -0.25
CA ARG A 70 -10.65 5.11 0.94
C ARG A 70 -9.30 5.82 0.79
N ALA A 71 -8.57 5.94 1.92
CA ALA A 71 -7.18 6.39 1.89
C ALA A 71 -6.26 5.36 1.20
N TYR A 72 -5.28 5.88 0.46
CA TYR A 72 -4.23 5.12 -0.20
C TYR A 72 -2.88 5.77 0.06
N THR A 73 -1.83 4.97 0.17
CA THR A 73 -0.45 5.47 0.12
C THR A 73 -0.06 5.81 -1.32
N GLU A 74 0.95 6.68 -1.48
CA GLU A 74 1.51 7.02 -2.80
C GLU A 74 1.93 5.76 -3.56
N SER A 75 2.66 4.85 -2.90
CA SER A 75 3.12 3.59 -3.47
C SER A 75 1.95 2.73 -4.00
N LYS A 76 0.86 2.67 -3.25
CA LYS A 76 -0.31 1.88 -3.66
C LYS A 76 -1.06 2.49 -4.83
N LEU A 77 -1.19 3.83 -4.88
CA LEU A 77 -1.77 4.54 -6.03
C LEU A 77 -0.91 4.34 -7.28
N ARG A 78 0.42 4.48 -7.14
CA ARG A 78 1.39 4.22 -8.21
C ARG A 78 1.21 2.83 -8.81
N SER A 79 1.11 1.81 -7.95
CA SER A 79 0.85 0.44 -8.37
C SER A 79 -0.48 0.30 -9.13
N LYS A 80 -1.54 0.93 -8.63
CA LYS A 80 -2.87 0.91 -9.27
C LYS A 80 -2.89 1.60 -10.63
N LEU A 81 -2.15 2.68 -10.80
CA LEU A 81 -2.02 3.34 -12.09
C LEU A 81 -1.18 2.50 -13.07
N LYS A 82 -0.08 1.90 -12.59
CA LYS A 82 0.74 0.99 -13.40
C LYS A 82 -0.05 -0.23 -13.88
N GLU A 83 -0.84 -0.86 -12.99
CA GLU A 83 -1.79 -1.92 -13.35
C GLU A 83 -2.83 -1.45 -14.38
N GLY A 84 -3.19 -0.17 -14.38
CA GLY A 84 -4.08 0.46 -15.35
C GLY A 84 -3.46 0.73 -16.72
N GLY A 85 -2.15 0.52 -16.87
CA GLY A 85 -1.41 0.72 -18.11
C GLY A 85 -1.04 2.18 -18.40
N TYR A 86 -0.93 3.02 -17.36
CA TYR A 86 -0.48 4.41 -17.51
C TYR A 86 1.05 4.46 -17.61
N PRO A 87 1.61 5.28 -18.52
CA PRO A 87 3.04 5.57 -18.58
C PRO A 87 3.54 6.25 -17.31
N GLN A 88 4.84 6.06 -17.02
CA GLN A 88 5.46 6.58 -15.79
C GLN A 88 5.27 8.09 -15.64
N GLU A 89 5.44 8.88 -16.71
CA GLU A 89 5.26 10.34 -16.69
C GLU A 89 3.83 10.75 -16.31
N SER A 90 2.82 10.03 -16.81
CA SER A 90 1.41 10.28 -16.46
C SER A 90 1.13 9.91 -15.01
N ILE A 91 1.76 8.86 -14.49
CA ILE A 91 1.67 8.46 -13.09
C ILE A 91 2.28 9.52 -12.20
N ASP A 92 3.49 9.99 -12.51
CA ASP A 92 4.20 10.98 -11.71
C ASP A 92 3.46 12.32 -11.69
N SER A 93 2.94 12.76 -12.83
CA SER A 93 2.09 13.95 -12.92
C SER A 93 0.82 13.84 -12.08
N ALA A 94 0.13 12.71 -12.15
CA ALA A 94 -1.09 12.48 -11.38
C ALA A 94 -0.82 12.44 -9.87
N LEU A 95 0.25 11.79 -9.44
CA LEU A 95 0.65 11.73 -8.03
C LEU A 95 1.08 13.10 -7.51
N ALA A 96 1.87 13.86 -8.29
CA ALA A 96 2.24 15.22 -7.94
C ALA A 96 1.00 16.10 -7.73
N TYR A 97 0.00 15.98 -8.62
CA TYR A 97 -1.25 16.70 -8.48
C TYR A 97 -1.99 16.38 -7.18
N VAL A 98 -2.26 15.09 -6.91
CA VAL A 98 -3.03 14.72 -5.70
C VAL A 98 -2.27 15.01 -4.40
N LYS A 99 -0.93 14.99 -4.43
CA LYS A 99 -0.09 15.39 -3.28
C LYS A 99 -0.12 16.89 -3.05
N SER A 100 -0.12 17.72 -4.10
CA SER A 100 -0.18 19.18 -3.96
C SER A 100 -1.47 19.68 -3.30
N TYR A 101 -2.54 18.88 -3.36
CA TYR A 101 -3.81 19.11 -2.66
C TYR A 101 -3.94 18.34 -1.34
N HIS A 102 -2.88 17.71 -0.86
CA HIS A 102 -2.88 16.89 0.35
C HIS A 102 -3.91 15.75 0.37
N TYR A 103 -4.31 15.26 -0.82
CA TYR A 103 -5.19 14.09 -0.91
C TYR A 103 -4.44 12.77 -0.64
N VAL A 104 -3.11 12.80 -0.68
CA VAL A 104 -2.21 11.70 -0.35
C VAL A 104 -1.16 12.22 0.61
N ASP A 105 -1.13 11.62 1.78
CA ASP A 105 -0.19 11.91 2.87
C ASP A 105 0.14 10.58 3.56
N ASP A 106 1.32 10.04 3.29
CA ASP A 106 1.72 8.72 3.79
C ASP A 106 2.01 8.76 5.29
N LEU A 107 2.45 9.91 5.84
CA LEU A 107 2.60 10.10 7.28
C LEU A 107 1.23 10.06 7.99
N GLN A 108 0.25 10.82 7.48
CA GLN A 108 -1.10 10.81 8.06
C GLN A 108 -1.75 9.43 7.93
N PHE A 109 -1.56 8.75 6.79
CA PHE A 109 -2.00 7.37 6.61
C PHE A 109 -1.40 6.43 7.67
N ALA A 110 -0.10 6.57 7.96
CA ALA A 110 0.58 5.75 8.98
C ALA A 110 0.02 6.02 10.38
N LYS A 111 -0.20 7.29 10.76
CA LYS A 111 -0.81 7.68 12.05
C LYS A 111 -2.18 7.05 12.22
N ASP A 112 -3.06 7.23 11.26
CA ASP A 112 -4.42 6.68 11.29
C ASP A 112 -4.40 5.14 11.36
N TYR A 113 -3.47 4.50 10.62
CA TYR A 113 -3.33 3.07 10.62
C TYR A 113 -2.87 2.53 11.98
N ILE A 114 -1.88 3.17 12.61
CA ILE A 114 -1.38 2.80 13.94
C ILE A 114 -2.50 2.89 14.96
N VAL A 115 -3.17 4.03 15.08
CA VAL A 115 -4.26 4.26 16.04
C VAL A 115 -5.38 3.23 15.86
N ASN A 116 -5.83 3.01 14.62
CA ASN A 116 -6.92 2.07 14.33
C ASN A 116 -6.57 0.60 14.56
N GLN A 117 -5.28 0.24 14.61
CA GLN A 117 -4.81 -1.14 14.75
C GLN A 117 -4.06 -1.41 16.06
N ALA A 118 -3.77 -0.39 16.88
CA ALA A 118 -3.00 -0.49 18.12
C ALA A 118 -3.55 -1.54 19.10
N GLY A 119 -4.87 -1.67 19.22
CA GLY A 119 -5.53 -2.68 20.07
C GLY A 119 -5.57 -4.11 19.47
N LYS A 120 -4.98 -4.35 18.30
CA LYS A 120 -5.07 -5.65 17.59
C LYS A 120 -3.72 -6.20 17.15
N LYS A 121 -2.70 -5.35 16.99
CA LYS A 121 -1.40 -5.70 16.40
C LYS A 121 -0.28 -5.10 17.25
N SER A 122 0.82 -5.85 17.37
CA SER A 122 2.06 -5.32 17.97
C SER A 122 2.71 -4.26 17.09
N ARG A 123 3.58 -3.44 17.66
CA ARG A 123 4.38 -2.45 16.94
C ARG A 123 5.08 -3.05 15.72
N ARG A 124 5.75 -4.20 15.91
CA ARG A 124 6.47 -4.90 14.84
C ARG A 124 5.58 -5.27 13.65
N VAL A 125 4.37 -5.77 13.91
CA VAL A 125 3.42 -6.14 12.85
C VAL A 125 2.88 -4.90 12.15
N LEU A 126 2.58 -3.82 12.89
CA LEU A 126 2.15 -2.54 12.31
C LEU A 126 3.21 -1.95 11.39
N GLU A 127 4.48 -1.97 11.82
CA GLU A 127 5.61 -1.52 11.03
C GLU A 127 5.76 -2.31 9.73
N GLN A 128 5.72 -3.65 9.81
CA GLN A 128 5.76 -4.51 8.62
C GLN A 128 4.59 -4.24 7.66
N ASP A 129 3.40 -4.05 8.18
CA ASP A 129 2.22 -3.74 7.39
C ASP A 129 2.34 -2.38 6.66
N LEU A 130 2.91 -1.37 7.31
CA LEU A 130 3.12 -0.04 6.73
C LEU A 130 4.23 -0.07 5.67
N ILE A 131 5.33 -0.78 5.93
CA ILE A 131 6.39 -1.02 4.92
C ILE A 131 5.81 -1.73 3.69
N ALA A 132 5.00 -2.76 3.88
CA ALA A 132 4.35 -3.48 2.77
C ALA A 132 3.35 -2.61 1.98
N ARG A 133 2.90 -1.50 2.54
CA ARG A 133 2.09 -0.48 1.87
C ARG A 133 2.92 0.61 1.22
N GLY A 134 4.24 0.58 1.40
CA GLY A 134 5.20 1.48 0.79
C GLY A 134 5.37 2.80 1.53
N VAL A 135 4.97 2.88 2.79
CA VAL A 135 5.29 4.02 3.67
C VAL A 135 6.79 3.97 4.00
N SER A 136 7.45 5.10 3.99
CA SER A 136 8.88 5.19 4.32
C SER A 136 9.14 4.90 5.80
N ARG A 137 10.36 4.46 6.13
CA ARG A 137 10.73 4.19 7.53
C ARG A 137 10.67 5.45 8.39
N ASP A 138 11.09 6.58 7.85
CA ASP A 138 11.09 7.86 8.57
C ASP A 138 9.66 8.30 8.93
N GLU A 139 8.71 8.15 8.00
CA GLU A 139 7.29 8.42 8.25
C GLU A 139 6.69 7.45 9.28
N ILE A 140 7.07 6.16 9.22
CA ILE A 140 6.61 5.17 10.20
C ILE A 140 7.13 5.50 11.60
N GLU A 141 8.41 5.85 11.73
CA GLU A 141 9.01 6.23 13.01
C GLU A 141 8.37 7.50 13.57
N ALA A 142 8.17 8.52 12.72
CA ALA A 142 7.48 9.75 13.11
C ALA A 142 6.04 9.50 13.58
N ALA A 143 5.32 8.61 12.87
CA ALA A 143 3.95 8.24 13.24
C ALA A 143 3.90 7.49 14.58
N PHE A 144 4.84 6.58 14.86
CA PHE A 144 4.94 5.91 16.16
C PHE A 144 5.36 6.84 17.28
N ALA A 145 6.25 7.80 17.04
CA ALA A 145 6.66 8.79 18.03
C ALA A 145 5.44 9.62 18.49
N GLU A 146 4.67 10.13 17.54
CA GLU A 146 3.45 10.88 17.83
C GLU A 146 2.38 10.04 18.55
N ALA A 147 2.18 8.78 18.12
CA ALA A 147 1.26 7.86 18.79
C ALA A 147 1.68 7.58 20.24
N ALA A 148 2.99 7.47 20.51
CA ALA A 148 3.51 7.27 21.85
C ALA A 148 3.29 8.50 22.75
N GLU A 149 3.51 9.71 22.22
CA GLU A 149 3.25 10.97 22.96
C GLU A 149 1.78 11.14 23.33
N LYS A 150 0.87 10.69 22.48
CA LYS A 150 -0.59 10.76 22.70
C LYS A 150 -1.15 9.59 23.52
N GLY A 151 -0.37 8.54 23.75
CA GLY A 151 -0.84 7.31 24.38
C GLY A 151 -1.73 6.43 23.46
N ASP A 152 -1.71 6.67 22.16
CA ASP A 152 -2.52 5.97 21.15
C ASP A 152 -1.77 4.79 20.49
N GLY A 153 -0.54 4.54 20.91
CA GLY A 153 0.30 3.44 20.41
C GLY A 153 -0.13 2.07 20.94
N PRO A 154 0.42 0.97 20.36
CA PRO A 154 0.11 -0.38 20.82
C PRO A 154 0.69 -0.64 22.21
N ASP A 155 -0.17 -1.01 23.16
CA ASP A 155 0.23 -1.56 24.46
C ASP A 155 0.50 -3.07 24.27
N GLU A 156 1.78 -3.42 24.09
CA GLU A 156 2.19 -4.79 23.80
C GLU A 156 1.94 -5.73 24.99
N LEU A 157 2.01 -5.24 26.23
CA LEU A 157 1.73 -6.04 27.42
C LEU A 157 0.24 -6.38 27.50
N ALA A 158 -0.62 -5.38 27.34
CA ALA A 158 -2.07 -5.59 27.32
C ALA A 158 -2.50 -6.51 26.17
N LEU A 159 -1.90 -6.35 24.99
CA LEU A 159 -2.15 -7.22 23.83
C LEU A 159 -1.73 -8.69 24.13
N ALA A 160 -0.55 -8.90 24.70
CA ALA A 160 -0.07 -10.23 25.05
C ALA A 160 -0.99 -10.90 26.06
N GLN A 161 -1.34 -10.19 27.14
CA GLN A 161 -2.27 -10.67 28.17
C GLN A 161 -3.65 -11.04 27.58
N MET A 162 -4.21 -10.15 26.74
CA MET A 162 -5.47 -10.40 26.03
C MET A 162 -5.42 -11.69 25.19
N TRP A 163 -4.33 -11.89 24.44
CA TRP A 163 -4.18 -13.09 23.61
C TRP A 163 -3.96 -14.36 24.43
N LEU A 164 -3.24 -14.29 25.56
CA LEU A 164 -3.08 -15.41 26.49
C LEU A 164 -4.41 -15.78 27.12
N ALA A 165 -5.19 -14.78 27.57
CA ALA A 165 -6.53 -14.99 28.13
C ALA A 165 -7.48 -15.66 27.11
N LYS A 166 -7.46 -15.23 25.84
CA LYS A 166 -8.22 -15.88 24.76
C LYS A 166 -7.82 -17.35 24.55
N LYS A 167 -6.56 -17.70 24.82
CA LYS A 167 -6.06 -19.07 24.76
C LYS A 167 -6.29 -19.86 26.05
N ARG A 168 -6.86 -19.24 27.08
CA ARG A 168 -7.06 -19.85 28.42
C ARG A 168 -5.73 -20.31 29.01
N TYR A 169 -4.65 -19.55 28.77
CA TYR A 169 -3.35 -19.84 29.35
C TYR A 169 -3.37 -19.47 30.85
N ASP A 170 -3.00 -20.45 31.70
CA ASP A 170 -2.85 -20.25 33.15
C ASP A 170 -1.38 -20.48 33.52
N PRO A 171 -0.63 -19.44 33.91
CA PRO A 171 0.79 -19.58 34.26
C PRO A 171 1.05 -20.49 35.44
N ALA A 172 0.08 -20.64 36.38
CA ALA A 172 0.22 -21.46 37.57
C ALA A 172 0.07 -22.96 37.27
N GLN A 173 -0.68 -23.34 36.23
CA GLN A 173 -0.96 -24.72 35.88
C GLN A 173 -0.20 -25.18 34.64
N ALA A 174 0.33 -24.24 33.83
CA ALA A 174 0.99 -24.57 32.57
C ALA A 174 2.29 -25.37 32.78
N ASP A 175 2.39 -26.49 32.08
CA ASP A 175 3.64 -27.23 32.00
C ASP A 175 4.68 -26.53 31.10
N PHE A 176 5.90 -27.08 31.05
CA PHE A 176 7.00 -26.50 30.24
C PHE A 176 6.65 -26.48 28.73
N ALA A 177 5.97 -27.47 28.22
CA ALA A 177 5.58 -27.50 26.80
C ALA A 177 4.51 -26.48 26.48
N GLU A 178 3.57 -26.27 27.37
CA GLU A 178 2.53 -25.24 27.25
C GLU A 178 3.13 -23.81 27.33
N LYS A 179 4.05 -23.58 28.28
CA LYS A 179 4.80 -22.31 28.37
C LYS A 179 5.55 -22.00 27.05
N ARG A 180 6.27 -23.01 26.52
CA ARG A 180 6.96 -22.83 25.21
C ARG A 180 5.99 -22.52 24.05
N LYS A 181 4.86 -23.21 23.99
CA LYS A 181 3.84 -22.96 22.94
C LYS A 181 3.25 -21.56 23.05
N ALA A 182 2.96 -21.09 24.26
CA ALA A 182 2.44 -19.76 24.54
C ALA A 182 3.46 -18.67 24.16
N ALA A 183 4.73 -18.81 24.58
CA ALA A 183 5.81 -17.90 24.21
C ALA A 183 6.01 -17.84 22.69
N ALA A 184 6.11 -19.01 22.02
CA ALA A 184 6.26 -19.08 20.57
C ALA A 184 5.07 -18.44 19.81
N PHE A 185 3.87 -18.52 20.37
CA PHE A 185 2.72 -17.84 19.80
C PHE A 185 2.85 -16.31 19.91
N LEU A 186 3.25 -15.77 21.07
CA LEU A 186 3.45 -14.33 21.26
C LEU A 186 4.59 -13.78 20.37
N TYR A 187 5.69 -14.54 20.23
CA TYR A 187 6.79 -14.17 19.29
C TYR A 187 6.30 -14.08 17.84
N ARG A 188 5.46 -15.02 17.39
CA ARG A 188 4.86 -14.94 16.03
C ARG A 188 3.91 -13.74 15.88
N LYS A 189 3.33 -13.27 16.97
CA LYS A 189 2.53 -12.04 17.02
C LYS A 189 3.38 -10.76 17.06
N GLY A 190 4.70 -10.89 17.10
CA GLY A 190 5.65 -9.78 17.09
C GLY A 190 5.90 -9.16 18.45
N ILE A 191 5.52 -9.81 19.54
CA ILE A 191 5.81 -9.35 20.90
C ILE A 191 7.29 -9.58 21.24
N SER A 192 7.91 -8.62 21.92
CA SER A 192 9.31 -8.69 22.34
C SER A 192 9.53 -9.76 23.42
N ALA A 193 10.77 -10.28 23.53
CA ALA A 193 11.11 -11.27 24.54
C ALA A 193 10.86 -10.76 25.98
N GLU A 194 11.17 -9.49 26.21
CA GLU A 194 10.94 -8.85 27.52
C GLU A 194 9.43 -8.80 27.84
N THR A 195 8.62 -8.37 26.90
CA THR A 195 7.16 -8.30 27.09
C THR A 195 6.54 -9.69 27.21
N VAL A 196 7.06 -10.69 26.48
CA VAL A 196 6.61 -12.10 26.63
C VAL A 196 6.87 -12.59 28.05
N ARG A 197 8.07 -12.35 28.62
CA ARG A 197 8.38 -12.72 30.01
C ARG A 197 7.43 -12.06 30.99
N LYS A 198 7.24 -10.74 30.87
CA LYS A 198 6.30 -9.99 31.72
C LYS A 198 4.85 -10.49 31.61
N ALA A 199 4.37 -10.75 30.41
CA ALA A 199 2.99 -11.19 30.16
C ALA A 199 2.73 -12.62 30.65
N MET A 200 3.75 -13.46 30.67
CA MET A 200 3.66 -14.87 31.09
C MET A 200 4.03 -15.07 32.57
N ASP A 201 4.39 -14.00 33.28
CA ASP A 201 4.85 -14.04 34.67
C ASP A 201 6.03 -15.00 34.89
N LEU A 202 6.93 -15.07 33.91
CA LEU A 202 8.13 -15.88 33.96
C LEU A 202 9.24 -15.09 34.66
N ALA A 203 9.60 -15.48 35.88
CA ALA A 203 10.86 -15.07 36.46
C ALA A 203 12.02 -15.54 35.57
N ASP A 204 13.16 -14.86 35.57
CA ASP A 204 14.35 -14.90 34.69
C ASP A 204 14.82 -16.27 34.10
N GLU A 205 13.94 -17.22 33.83
CA GLU A 205 14.23 -18.61 33.41
C GLU A 205 14.18 -18.88 31.89
N LEU A 206 14.28 -17.85 31.01
CA LEU A 206 14.38 -18.07 29.55
C LEU A 206 15.65 -17.50 28.95
#